data_2d6de80f47255f5dd728faf63a50e20d
#
_entry.id   2d6de80f47255f5dd728faf63a50e20d
#
_cell.length_a   1.000
_cell.length_b   1.000
_cell.length_c   1.000
_cell.angle_alpha   90.00
_cell.angle_beta   90.00
_cell.angle_gamma   90.00
#
_symmetry.space_group_name_H-M   'P 1'
#
loop_
_entity.id
_entity.type
_entity.pdbx_description
1 polymer ?
#
loop_
_entity_poly.entity_id
_entity_poly.type
_entity_poly.pdbx_seq_one_letter_code
_entity_poly.pdbx_strand_id
1 'polypeptide(L)'
;MKRTLVVRLFAGLLALAGAWVAYTQTPQGKQAPAQTKAPAPFNLIKIADDLYVIDGGGAGNVAVYITNEGVIMVDDKFEQHFDEIMANVKKVTNQPVKYILSTHYHADHSGGNTRWSSIAEIISTRNAHDGIVQHKQSNAPNDMIPARVTFTQETDLFLGGKEVRARYYGRGHTNGDAFVYFPALKVLHTGDMFTSATPLIDYPGGGSLLEWPKTLDSVMGDKSLDFDTVIPGHGPVSKKADLLTYRNNAQKMLTRVRSLVRQGKSQDDVAKVMTAEYKWAPDSLNMQWSLPGMMTELK
;
A
#
# COMPACT_ATOMS: atom_id res chain seq x y z
N MET A 1 47.93 53.72 48.71
CA MET A 1 49.14 53.95 47.88
C MET A 1 49.02 53.11 46.64
N LYS A 2 48.82 53.73 45.48
CA LYS A 2 48.63 53.15 44.18
C LYS A 2 49.97 52.97 43.49
N ARG A 3 50.33 51.81 42.99
CA ARG A 3 51.45 51.66 42.06
C ARG A 3 50.91 51.14 40.73
N THR A 4 51.06 52.01 39.75
CA THR A 4 50.73 51.78 38.36
C THR A 4 51.90 51.08 37.66
N LEU A 5 51.71 49.95 37.02
CA LEU A 5 52.73 49.27 36.21
C LEU A 5 52.38 49.47 34.74
N VAL A 6 53.28 50.16 34.00
CA VAL A 6 53.22 50.38 32.57
C VAL A 6 54.04 49.26 31.90
N VAL A 7 53.38 48.48 31.02
CA VAL A 7 54.08 47.49 30.17
C VAL A 7 53.99 48.01 28.71
N ARG A 8 55.15 48.19 28.15
CA ARG A 8 55.31 48.63 26.71
C ARG A 8 55.17 47.39 25.82
N LEU A 9 54.32 47.51 24.81
CA LEU A 9 54.18 46.56 23.70
C LEU A 9 55.27 46.81 22.65
N PHE A 10 55.99 45.76 22.29
CA PHE A 10 56.80 45.71 21.06
C PHE A 10 55.97 45.08 19.98
N ALA A 11 55.78 45.81 18.87
CA ALA A 11 55.13 45.33 17.66
C ALA A 11 56.21 44.67 16.75
N GLY A 12 56.08 43.38 16.51
CA GLY A 12 56.85 42.66 15.51
C GLY A 12 55.95 42.34 14.32
N LEU A 13 56.17 42.98 13.21
CA LEU A 13 55.54 42.64 11.90
C LEU A 13 56.25 41.42 11.34
N LEU A 14 55.53 40.31 11.17
CA LEU A 14 55.87 39.19 10.30
C LEU A 14 54.90 39.15 9.16
N ALA A 15 55.34 39.53 7.98
CA ALA A 15 54.60 39.41 6.74
C ALA A 15 54.66 37.92 6.29
N LEU A 16 53.58 37.18 6.36
CA LEU A 16 53.38 35.89 5.73
C LEU A 16 52.56 36.11 4.48
N ALA A 17 53.20 35.96 3.31
CA ALA A 17 52.54 35.88 2.02
C ALA A 17 51.81 34.53 1.91
N GLY A 18 50.50 34.53 2.20
CA GLY A 18 49.61 33.35 1.97
C GLY A 18 49.03 33.42 0.56
N ALA A 19 49.40 32.48 -0.28
CA ALA A 19 48.78 32.30 -1.59
C ALA A 19 47.29 31.88 -1.40
N TRP A 20 46.41 32.78 -1.88
CA TRP A 20 44.98 32.46 -1.99
C TRP A 20 44.77 31.56 -3.21
N VAL A 21 44.55 30.27 -2.99
CA VAL A 21 43.98 29.39 -4.00
C VAL A 21 42.51 29.72 -4.12
N ALA A 22 42.12 30.42 -5.17
CA ALA A 22 40.71 30.64 -5.51
C ALA A 22 40.11 29.28 -5.91
N TYR A 23 39.30 28.71 -5.01
CA TYR A 23 38.47 27.57 -5.31
C TYR A 23 37.29 28.07 -6.15
N THR A 24 37.40 27.93 -7.47
CA THR A 24 36.24 28.18 -8.36
C THR A 24 35.20 27.08 -8.10
N GLN A 25 34.16 27.40 -7.36
CA GLN A 25 32.97 26.56 -7.31
C GLN A 25 32.35 26.54 -8.71
N THR A 26 32.44 25.39 -9.36
CA THR A 26 31.65 25.07 -10.54
C THR A 26 30.19 25.20 -10.14
N PRO A 27 29.33 25.91 -10.88
CA PRO A 27 27.90 25.94 -10.57
C PRO A 27 27.36 24.50 -10.68
N GLN A 28 26.91 23.92 -9.57
CA GLN A 28 26.10 22.69 -9.63
C GLN A 28 24.89 23.03 -10.49
N GLY A 29 24.86 22.44 -11.68
CA GLY A 29 23.69 22.51 -12.55
C GLY A 29 22.47 22.07 -11.72
N LYS A 30 21.48 22.93 -11.62
CA LYS A 30 20.17 22.58 -11.08
C LYS A 30 19.69 21.37 -11.87
N GLN A 31 19.73 20.16 -11.24
CA GLN A 31 19.00 19.02 -11.78
C GLN A 31 17.55 19.47 -11.99
N ALA A 32 17.09 19.40 -13.22
CA ALA A 32 15.68 19.60 -13.53
C ALA A 32 14.90 18.61 -12.64
N PRO A 33 13.78 19.04 -12.02
CA PRO A 33 12.95 18.15 -11.24
C PRO A 33 12.59 16.96 -12.14
N ALA A 34 12.79 15.74 -11.64
CA ALA A 34 12.37 14.53 -12.33
C ALA A 34 10.91 14.74 -12.71
N GLN A 35 10.59 14.64 -14.00
CA GLN A 35 9.22 14.71 -14.48
C GLN A 35 8.49 13.52 -13.86
N THR A 36 7.71 13.76 -12.83
CA THR A 36 6.77 12.77 -12.31
C THR A 36 5.78 12.50 -13.42
N LYS A 37 5.81 11.29 -13.96
CA LYS A 37 4.86 10.86 -14.97
C LYS A 37 3.46 11.10 -14.41
N ALA A 38 2.61 11.83 -15.16
CA ALA A 38 1.23 12.07 -14.74
C ALA A 38 0.56 10.72 -14.40
N PRO A 39 -0.25 10.65 -13.33
CA PRO A 39 -0.96 9.44 -12.98
C PRO A 39 -1.75 8.90 -14.19
N ALA A 40 -1.83 7.58 -14.31
CA ALA A 40 -2.64 6.97 -15.37
C ALA A 40 -4.10 7.44 -15.25
N PRO A 41 -4.80 7.68 -16.37
CA PRO A 41 -6.21 8.07 -16.34
C PRO A 41 -7.05 6.99 -15.66
N PHE A 42 -8.19 7.40 -15.11
CA PHE A 42 -9.17 6.46 -14.56
C PHE A 42 -9.91 5.75 -15.68
N ASN A 43 -9.99 4.43 -15.58
CA ASN A 43 -10.76 3.60 -16.47
C ASN A 43 -11.87 2.89 -15.70
N LEU A 44 -13.07 2.84 -16.29
CA LEU A 44 -14.20 2.07 -15.76
C LEU A 44 -14.34 0.80 -16.61
N ILE A 45 -14.09 -0.35 -16.00
CA ILE A 45 -14.02 -1.64 -16.67
C ILE A 45 -15.17 -2.52 -16.17
N LYS A 46 -16.04 -2.98 -17.06
CA LYS A 46 -17.09 -3.95 -16.72
C LYS A 46 -16.45 -5.34 -16.53
N ILE A 47 -16.65 -5.96 -15.37
CA ILE A 47 -16.11 -7.29 -15.03
C ILE A 47 -17.17 -8.37 -15.14
N ALA A 48 -18.36 -8.07 -14.66
CA ALA A 48 -19.53 -8.95 -14.70
C ALA A 48 -20.80 -8.10 -14.72
N ASP A 49 -21.97 -8.73 -14.70
CA ASP A 49 -23.23 -7.99 -14.58
C ASP A 49 -23.26 -7.22 -13.26
N ASP A 50 -23.51 -5.92 -13.38
CA ASP A 50 -23.56 -4.97 -12.26
C ASP A 50 -22.25 -4.83 -11.45
N LEU A 51 -21.12 -5.43 -11.88
CA LEU A 51 -19.82 -5.28 -11.24
C LEU A 51 -18.82 -4.63 -12.19
N TYR A 52 -18.22 -3.54 -11.72
CA TYR A 52 -17.21 -2.76 -12.44
C TYR A 52 -15.98 -2.58 -11.58
N VAL A 53 -14.84 -2.31 -12.23
CA VAL A 53 -13.59 -1.90 -11.57
C VAL A 53 -13.21 -0.51 -12.10
N ILE A 54 -12.86 0.39 -11.20
CA ILE A 54 -12.23 1.67 -11.50
C ILE A 54 -10.74 1.50 -11.20
N ASP A 55 -9.90 1.41 -12.26
CA ASP A 55 -8.45 1.39 -12.15
C ASP A 55 -7.83 2.78 -12.41
N GLY A 56 -6.51 2.89 -12.38
CA GLY A 56 -5.79 4.13 -12.67
C GLY A 56 -5.67 5.07 -11.47
N GLY A 57 -5.29 6.33 -11.76
CA GLY A 57 -5.05 7.35 -10.74
C GLY A 57 -3.80 7.13 -9.89
N GLY A 58 -2.99 6.08 -10.14
CA GLY A 58 -1.82 5.75 -9.32
C GLY A 58 -2.16 5.22 -7.94
N ALA A 59 -3.36 4.64 -7.76
CA ALA A 59 -3.87 4.10 -6.51
C ALA A 59 -4.51 2.72 -6.73
N GLY A 60 -4.93 2.05 -5.65
CA GLY A 60 -5.54 0.74 -5.68
C GLY A 60 -6.81 0.66 -6.55
N ASN A 61 -7.18 -0.54 -6.98
CA ASN A 61 -8.41 -0.78 -7.72
C ASN A 61 -9.64 -0.61 -6.83
N VAL A 62 -10.69 0.01 -7.37
CA VAL A 62 -11.99 0.13 -6.68
C VAL A 62 -12.99 -0.75 -7.38
N ALA A 63 -13.64 -1.68 -6.66
CA ALA A 63 -14.79 -2.40 -7.19
C ALA A 63 -16.08 -1.61 -6.93
N VAL A 64 -17.00 -1.62 -7.91
CA VAL A 64 -18.30 -0.96 -7.86
C VAL A 64 -19.37 -1.98 -8.17
N TYR A 65 -20.13 -2.40 -7.16
CA TYR A 65 -21.20 -3.40 -7.30
C TYR A 65 -22.56 -2.72 -7.15
N ILE A 66 -23.32 -2.70 -8.26
CA ILE A 66 -24.62 -2.04 -8.35
C ILE A 66 -25.70 -2.99 -7.86
N THR A 67 -26.58 -2.52 -6.97
CA THR A 67 -27.76 -3.25 -6.49
C THR A 67 -29.03 -2.45 -6.74
N ASN A 68 -30.20 -3.01 -6.44
CA ASN A 68 -31.49 -2.31 -6.59
C ASN A 68 -31.71 -1.20 -5.52
N GLU A 69 -30.90 -1.21 -4.43
CA GLU A 69 -31.08 -0.29 -3.31
C GLU A 69 -29.88 0.66 -3.11
N GLY A 70 -28.83 0.52 -3.92
CA GLY A 70 -27.63 1.32 -3.81
C GLY A 70 -26.41 0.61 -4.37
N VAL A 71 -25.23 1.20 -4.16
CA VAL A 71 -23.94 0.69 -4.59
C VAL A 71 -23.14 0.23 -3.38
N ILE A 72 -22.50 -0.92 -3.51
CA ILE A 72 -21.45 -1.40 -2.61
C ILE A 72 -20.11 -1.19 -3.32
N MET A 73 -19.18 -0.49 -2.71
CA MET A 73 -17.81 -0.35 -3.21
C MET A 73 -16.84 -1.21 -2.38
N VAL A 74 -15.70 -1.55 -3.00
CA VAL A 74 -14.52 -2.06 -2.30
C VAL A 74 -13.39 -1.11 -2.58
N ASP A 75 -12.80 -0.54 -1.53
CA ASP A 75 -11.84 0.54 -1.52
C ASP A 75 -12.34 1.86 -2.13
N ASP A 76 -11.56 2.93 -1.95
CA ASP A 76 -11.97 4.28 -2.37
C ASP A 76 -10.81 5.19 -2.77
N LYS A 77 -9.61 4.63 -2.92
CA LYS A 77 -8.37 5.32 -3.32
C LYS A 77 -7.98 6.44 -2.33
N PHE A 78 -7.29 7.47 -2.85
CA PHE A 78 -6.98 8.69 -2.09
C PHE A 78 -8.18 9.65 -2.03
N GLU A 79 -8.21 10.53 -1.05
CA GLU A 79 -9.26 11.54 -0.88
C GLU A 79 -9.50 12.41 -2.12
N GLN A 80 -8.42 12.85 -2.78
CA GLN A 80 -8.52 13.67 -4.01
C GLN A 80 -9.20 12.97 -5.18
N HIS A 81 -9.36 11.64 -5.15
CA HIS A 81 -9.99 10.86 -6.22
C HIS A 81 -11.51 10.74 -6.08
N PHE A 82 -12.10 11.26 -5.00
CA PHE A 82 -13.53 11.16 -4.71
C PHE A 82 -14.42 11.61 -5.89
N ASP A 83 -14.15 12.78 -6.46
CA ASP A 83 -15.00 13.35 -7.49
C ASP A 83 -14.93 12.52 -8.80
N GLU A 84 -13.75 11.98 -9.12
CA GLU A 84 -13.56 11.12 -10.30
C GLU A 84 -14.17 9.73 -10.11
N ILE A 85 -14.08 9.14 -8.91
CA ILE A 85 -14.76 7.88 -8.59
C ILE A 85 -16.27 8.08 -8.70
N MET A 86 -16.82 9.15 -8.09
CA MET A 86 -18.24 9.48 -8.16
C MET A 86 -18.69 9.69 -9.61
N ALA A 87 -17.89 10.38 -10.44
CA ALA A 87 -18.19 10.57 -11.85
C ALA A 87 -18.22 9.24 -12.63
N ASN A 88 -17.33 8.29 -12.32
CA ASN A 88 -17.33 6.97 -12.92
C ASN A 88 -18.52 6.13 -12.47
N VAL A 89 -18.89 6.15 -11.18
CA VAL A 89 -20.10 5.49 -10.68
C VAL A 89 -21.34 6.01 -11.41
N LYS A 90 -21.47 7.33 -11.59
CA LYS A 90 -22.60 7.95 -12.30
C LYS A 90 -22.70 7.59 -13.78
N LYS A 91 -21.66 7.08 -14.43
CA LYS A 91 -21.74 6.58 -15.82
C LYS A 91 -22.56 5.29 -15.94
N VAL A 92 -22.67 4.52 -14.86
CA VAL A 92 -23.27 3.18 -14.87
C VAL A 92 -24.52 3.07 -13.98
N THR A 93 -24.71 4.00 -13.02
CA THR A 93 -25.91 4.00 -12.19
C THR A 93 -26.17 5.37 -11.55
N ASN A 94 -27.45 5.65 -11.25
CA ASN A 94 -27.86 6.80 -10.44
C ASN A 94 -28.07 6.41 -8.95
N GLN A 95 -27.85 5.15 -8.60
CA GLN A 95 -27.99 4.69 -7.21
C GLN A 95 -26.91 5.31 -6.31
N PRO A 96 -27.25 5.68 -5.07
CA PRO A 96 -26.25 6.20 -4.13
C PRO A 96 -25.28 5.09 -3.68
N VAL A 97 -24.02 5.45 -3.41
CA VAL A 97 -23.10 4.58 -2.68
C VAL A 97 -23.57 4.48 -1.23
N LYS A 98 -23.81 3.27 -0.76
CA LYS A 98 -24.32 2.97 0.58
C LYS A 98 -23.25 2.42 1.50
N TYR A 99 -22.38 1.54 0.97
CA TYR A 99 -21.36 0.85 1.74
C TYR A 99 -20.05 0.85 1.00
N ILE A 100 -18.95 0.96 1.75
CA ILE A 100 -17.58 0.79 1.27
C ILE A 100 -16.88 -0.21 2.19
N LEU A 101 -16.36 -1.29 1.61
CA LEU A 101 -15.54 -2.28 2.29
C LEU A 101 -14.08 -1.93 2.02
N SER A 102 -13.34 -1.42 3.03
CA SER A 102 -11.91 -1.16 2.89
C SER A 102 -11.13 -2.45 3.08
N THR A 103 -10.28 -2.81 2.08
CA THR A 103 -9.47 -4.03 2.14
C THR A 103 -8.39 -3.92 3.21
N HIS A 104 -7.71 -2.77 3.32
CA HIS A 104 -6.70 -2.51 4.33
C HIS A 104 -6.56 -0.99 4.57
N TYR A 105 -5.62 -0.59 5.43
CA TYR A 105 -5.55 0.77 5.96
C TYR A 105 -4.72 1.76 5.13
N HIS A 106 -4.06 1.34 4.03
CA HIS A 106 -3.23 2.26 3.24
C HIS A 106 -4.06 3.32 2.53
N ALA A 107 -3.49 4.52 2.45
CA ALA A 107 -4.20 5.71 1.97
C ALA A 107 -4.64 5.63 0.50
N ASP A 108 -3.95 4.85 -0.32
CA ASP A 108 -4.32 4.61 -1.72
C ASP A 108 -5.47 3.60 -1.90
N HIS A 109 -6.00 3.06 -0.79
CA HIS A 109 -7.17 2.18 -0.71
C HIS A 109 -8.29 2.76 0.16
N SER A 110 -7.96 3.44 1.26
CA SER A 110 -8.91 3.93 2.26
C SER A 110 -8.78 5.44 2.56
N GLY A 111 -7.97 6.17 1.79
CA GLY A 111 -7.82 7.62 1.97
C GLY A 111 -9.07 8.41 1.63
N GLY A 112 -9.88 7.92 0.71
CA GLY A 112 -11.19 8.48 0.36
C GLY A 112 -12.23 8.42 1.48
N ASN A 113 -12.03 7.55 2.49
CA ASN A 113 -12.91 7.46 3.66
C ASN A 113 -13.25 8.83 4.24
N THR A 114 -12.30 9.79 4.22
CA THR A 114 -12.48 11.16 4.71
C THR A 114 -13.70 11.84 4.09
N ARG A 115 -13.88 11.69 2.78
CA ARG A 115 -15.04 12.28 2.07
C ARG A 115 -16.25 11.33 2.04
N TRP A 116 -16.01 10.02 1.85
CA TRP A 116 -17.09 9.03 1.71
C TRP A 116 -17.88 8.81 3.00
N SER A 117 -17.26 8.91 4.19
CA SER A 117 -17.92 8.68 5.49
C SER A 117 -19.11 9.59 5.79
N SER A 118 -19.27 10.69 5.03
CA SER A 118 -20.42 11.58 5.12
C SER A 118 -21.67 11.07 4.39
N ILE A 119 -21.51 10.14 3.44
CA ILE A 119 -22.59 9.66 2.54
C ILE A 119 -22.70 8.14 2.46
N ALA A 120 -21.71 7.40 2.92
CA ALA A 120 -21.66 5.94 2.90
C ALA A 120 -21.16 5.40 4.25
N GLU A 121 -21.57 4.19 4.60
CA GLU A 121 -20.99 3.49 5.76
C GLU A 121 -19.74 2.74 5.36
N ILE A 122 -18.63 2.98 6.09
CA ILE A 122 -17.33 2.35 5.86
C ILE A 122 -17.20 1.14 6.78
N ILE A 123 -16.81 0.00 6.21
CA ILE A 123 -16.62 -1.28 6.91
C ILE A 123 -15.19 -1.75 6.66
N SER A 124 -14.48 -2.17 7.71
CA SER A 124 -13.14 -2.76 7.58
C SER A 124 -12.88 -3.83 8.62
N THR A 125 -11.74 -4.52 8.52
CA THR A 125 -11.26 -5.29 9.66
C THR A 125 -10.94 -4.37 10.84
N ARG A 126 -11.03 -4.89 12.08
CA ARG A 126 -10.59 -4.16 13.27
C ARG A 126 -9.12 -3.74 13.14
N ASN A 127 -8.27 -4.59 12.59
CA ASN A 127 -6.84 -4.29 12.42
C ASN A 127 -6.59 -3.15 11.43
N ALA A 128 -7.35 -3.06 10.33
CA ALA A 128 -7.26 -1.94 9.39
C ALA A 128 -7.74 -0.63 10.04
N HIS A 129 -8.84 -0.65 10.79
CA HIS A 129 -9.29 0.48 11.61
C HIS A 129 -8.17 0.96 12.54
N ASP A 130 -7.59 0.04 13.33
CA ASP A 130 -6.54 0.37 14.29
C ASP A 130 -5.26 0.87 13.59
N GLY A 131 -4.99 0.41 12.36
CA GLY A 131 -3.90 0.89 11.51
C GLY A 131 -4.03 2.39 11.19
N ILE A 132 -5.23 2.86 10.85
CA ILE A 132 -5.51 4.28 10.64
C ILE A 132 -5.39 5.06 11.95
N VAL A 133 -6.06 4.60 13.03
CA VAL A 133 -6.04 5.27 14.35
C VAL A 133 -4.63 5.42 14.91
N GLN A 134 -3.76 4.44 14.67
CA GLN A 134 -2.38 4.44 15.14
C GLN A 134 -1.39 5.12 14.18
N HIS A 135 -1.89 5.69 13.06
CA HIS A 135 -1.07 6.33 12.02
C HIS A 135 0.11 5.45 11.56
N LYS A 136 -0.13 4.15 11.33
CA LYS A 136 0.94 3.19 11.00
C LYS A 136 1.59 3.48 9.65
N GLN A 137 0.86 4.06 8.70
CA GLN A 137 1.43 4.50 7.43
C GLN A 137 2.00 5.91 7.58
N SER A 138 3.31 6.04 7.65
CA SER A 138 4.01 7.29 7.98
C SER A 138 3.82 8.43 6.97
N ASN A 139 3.45 8.14 5.73
CA ASN A 139 3.18 9.11 4.67
C ASN A 139 1.69 9.30 4.37
N ALA A 140 0.80 8.68 5.15
CA ALA A 140 -0.65 8.90 5.01
C ALA A 140 -1.05 10.27 5.60
N PRO A 141 -2.14 10.88 5.09
CA PRO A 141 -2.75 12.04 5.74
C PRO A 141 -3.13 11.73 7.19
N ASN A 142 -2.90 12.68 8.09
CA ASN A 142 -3.21 12.51 9.52
C ASN A 142 -4.71 12.57 9.83
N ASP A 143 -5.53 12.97 8.87
CA ASP A 143 -6.98 13.16 8.99
C ASP A 143 -7.79 12.03 8.33
N MET A 144 -7.14 10.93 7.96
CA MET A 144 -7.85 9.74 7.47
C MET A 144 -8.87 9.25 8.50
N ILE A 145 -10.10 9.02 8.05
CA ILE A 145 -11.19 8.56 8.91
C ILE A 145 -11.23 7.03 8.91
N PRO A 146 -11.10 6.37 10.08
CA PRO A 146 -11.25 4.93 10.19
C PRO A 146 -12.71 4.51 10.02
N ALA A 147 -12.93 3.26 9.59
CA ALA A 147 -14.26 2.67 9.50
C ALA A 147 -14.99 2.69 10.87
N ARG A 148 -16.26 3.04 10.88
CA ARG A 148 -17.09 2.96 12.11
C ARG A 148 -17.62 1.55 12.38
N VAL A 149 -17.78 0.75 11.34
CA VAL A 149 -18.19 -0.66 11.45
C VAL A 149 -16.97 -1.54 11.22
N THR A 150 -16.68 -2.41 12.18
CA THR A 150 -15.52 -3.29 12.08
C THR A 150 -15.87 -4.75 12.34
N PHE A 151 -15.14 -5.65 11.70
CA PHE A 151 -15.21 -7.10 11.95
C PHE A 151 -13.81 -7.64 12.28
N THR A 152 -13.73 -8.82 12.90
CA THR A 152 -12.44 -9.47 13.24
C THR A 152 -12.11 -10.64 12.33
N GLN A 153 -13.09 -11.44 11.96
CA GLN A 153 -12.92 -12.62 11.11
C GLN A 153 -13.70 -12.49 9.81
N GLU A 154 -14.98 -12.19 9.91
CA GLU A 154 -15.88 -12.17 8.77
C GLU A 154 -17.07 -11.23 8.99
N THR A 155 -17.62 -10.76 7.87
CA THR A 155 -18.92 -10.09 7.82
C THR A 155 -19.56 -10.33 6.47
N ASP A 156 -20.90 -10.44 6.44
CA ASP A 156 -21.69 -10.54 5.24
C ASP A 156 -22.57 -9.30 5.14
N LEU A 157 -22.62 -8.73 3.94
CA LEU A 157 -23.39 -7.53 3.61
C LEU A 157 -24.45 -7.89 2.59
N PHE A 158 -25.71 -7.63 2.91
CA PHE A 158 -26.84 -7.82 2.02
C PHE A 158 -27.45 -6.46 1.65
N LEU A 159 -27.59 -6.19 0.36
CA LEU A 159 -28.20 -4.96 -0.15
C LEU A 159 -28.90 -5.23 -1.49
N GLY A 160 -30.17 -4.85 -1.60
CA GLY A 160 -30.94 -4.94 -2.85
C GLY A 160 -30.94 -6.34 -3.49
N GLY A 161 -31.04 -7.38 -2.65
CA GLY A 161 -31.06 -8.78 -3.09
C GLY A 161 -29.68 -9.37 -3.44
N LYS A 162 -28.60 -8.63 -3.20
CA LYS A 162 -27.23 -9.08 -3.47
C LYS A 162 -26.45 -9.26 -2.16
N GLU A 163 -25.52 -10.22 -2.20
CA GLU A 163 -24.64 -10.58 -1.08
C GLU A 163 -23.19 -10.25 -1.44
N VAL A 164 -22.46 -9.69 -0.48
CA VAL A 164 -21.00 -9.50 -0.51
C VAL A 164 -20.44 -10.01 0.80
N ARG A 165 -19.37 -10.81 0.76
CA ARG A 165 -18.71 -11.40 1.93
C ARG A 165 -17.33 -10.82 2.10
N ALA A 166 -17.01 -10.29 3.27
CA ALA A 166 -15.65 -9.90 3.62
C ALA A 166 -15.06 -10.86 4.65
N ARG A 167 -13.81 -11.29 4.45
CA ARG A 167 -13.12 -12.29 5.25
C ARG A 167 -11.70 -11.87 5.55
N TYR A 168 -11.22 -12.18 6.75
CA TYR A 168 -9.83 -12.04 7.17
C TYR A 168 -9.23 -13.43 7.37
N TYR A 169 -8.14 -13.76 6.66
CA TYR A 169 -7.49 -15.08 6.71
C TYR A 169 -6.13 -15.07 7.39
N GLY A 170 -5.62 -13.91 7.74
CA GLY A 170 -4.29 -13.77 8.33
C GLY A 170 -3.49 -12.62 7.74
N ARG A 171 -2.26 -12.50 8.18
CA ARG A 171 -1.35 -11.42 7.80
C ARG A 171 -0.69 -11.71 6.44
N GLY A 172 -0.30 -10.64 5.76
CA GLY A 172 0.49 -10.72 4.54
C GLY A 172 1.04 -9.35 4.19
N HIS A 173 0.30 -8.55 3.43
CA HIS A 173 0.67 -7.19 3.12
C HIS A 173 0.68 -6.31 4.37
N THR A 174 -0.41 -6.36 5.14
CA THR A 174 -0.56 -5.76 6.48
C THR A 174 -1.03 -6.83 7.49
N ASN A 175 -1.46 -6.41 8.68
CA ASN A 175 -2.18 -7.29 9.60
C ASN A 175 -3.71 -7.16 9.51
N GLY A 176 -4.22 -6.40 8.55
CA GLY A 176 -5.65 -6.09 8.44
C GLY A 176 -6.26 -6.40 7.07
N ASP A 177 -5.60 -7.20 6.25
CA ASP A 177 -5.98 -7.44 4.84
C ASP A 177 -7.29 -8.23 4.73
N ALA A 178 -8.35 -7.57 4.26
CA ALA A 178 -9.63 -8.21 3.97
C ALA A 178 -9.70 -8.68 2.52
N PHE A 179 -10.29 -9.87 2.33
CA PHE A 179 -10.71 -10.39 1.03
C PHE A 179 -12.21 -10.18 0.89
N VAL A 180 -12.63 -9.59 -0.23
CA VAL A 180 -14.06 -9.31 -0.47
C VAL A 180 -14.55 -10.15 -1.63
N TYR A 181 -15.53 -11.00 -1.35
CA TYR A 181 -16.07 -11.98 -2.29
C TYR A 181 -17.49 -11.61 -2.72
N PHE A 182 -17.75 -11.73 -4.02
CA PHE A 182 -19.04 -11.54 -4.69
C PHE A 182 -19.59 -12.90 -5.12
N PRO A 183 -20.37 -13.61 -4.27
CA PRO A 183 -20.73 -15.02 -4.48
C PRO A 183 -21.45 -15.27 -5.80
N ALA A 184 -22.45 -14.45 -6.14
CA ALA A 184 -23.23 -14.59 -7.35
C ALA A 184 -22.41 -14.44 -8.64
N LEU A 185 -21.24 -13.79 -8.58
CA LEU A 185 -20.40 -13.49 -9.74
C LEU A 185 -19.10 -14.30 -9.76
N LYS A 186 -18.81 -15.07 -8.70
CA LYS A 186 -17.56 -15.79 -8.52
C LYS A 186 -16.31 -14.92 -8.64
N VAL A 187 -16.38 -13.70 -8.09
CA VAL A 187 -15.31 -12.70 -8.14
C VAL A 187 -14.77 -12.47 -6.72
N LEU A 188 -13.45 -12.45 -6.59
CA LEU A 188 -12.74 -12.14 -5.34
C LEU A 188 -11.91 -10.86 -5.50
N HIS A 189 -12.10 -9.86 -4.64
CA HIS A 189 -11.18 -8.72 -4.50
C HIS A 189 -10.21 -9.02 -3.35
N THR A 190 -8.92 -8.88 -3.59
CA THR A 190 -7.87 -9.30 -2.66
C THR A 190 -7.18 -8.15 -1.95
N GLY A 191 -7.48 -6.89 -2.30
CA GLY A 191 -6.58 -5.80 -1.93
C GLY A 191 -5.14 -6.16 -2.32
N ASP A 192 -4.19 -5.66 -1.56
CA ASP A 192 -2.76 -5.82 -1.86
C ASP A 192 -2.16 -7.18 -1.47
N MET A 193 -3.00 -8.10 -1.00
CA MET A 193 -2.59 -9.51 -0.90
C MET A 193 -2.29 -10.14 -2.26
N PHE A 194 -2.74 -9.51 -3.36
CA PHE A 194 -2.33 -9.83 -4.73
C PHE A 194 -2.25 -8.53 -5.55
N THR A 195 -1.11 -8.30 -6.18
CA THR A 195 -0.85 -7.17 -7.07
C THR A 195 -0.13 -7.64 -8.33
N SER A 196 -0.02 -6.79 -9.35
CA SER A 196 0.78 -7.09 -10.54
C SER A 196 2.30 -7.02 -10.31
N ALA A 197 2.73 -6.59 -9.13
CA ALA A 197 4.13 -6.47 -8.72
C ALA A 197 4.54 -7.60 -7.76
N THR A 198 5.79 -7.58 -7.31
CA THR A 198 6.25 -8.45 -6.22
C THR A 198 5.62 -8.02 -4.88
N PRO A 199 5.47 -8.94 -3.90
CA PRO A 199 4.92 -8.61 -2.60
C PRO A 199 5.60 -7.39 -1.95
N LEU A 200 4.79 -6.43 -1.52
CA LEU A 200 5.19 -5.33 -0.64
C LEU A 200 4.71 -5.66 0.77
N ILE A 201 5.63 -5.90 1.69
CA ILE A 201 5.29 -6.28 3.06
C ILE A 201 5.45 -5.06 3.96
N ASP A 202 4.35 -4.58 4.52
CA ASP A 202 4.35 -3.48 5.47
C ASP A 202 4.52 -4.01 6.90
N TYR A 203 5.76 -4.24 7.31
CA TYR A 203 6.08 -4.71 8.67
C TYR A 203 5.65 -3.74 9.78
N PRO A 204 5.79 -2.41 9.66
CA PRO A 204 5.18 -1.47 10.61
C PRO A 204 3.67 -1.67 10.77
N GLY A 205 2.98 -1.96 9.69
CA GLY A 205 1.55 -2.31 9.67
C GLY A 205 1.24 -3.74 10.09
N GLY A 206 2.25 -4.50 10.52
CA GLY A 206 2.10 -5.88 10.97
C GLY A 206 2.03 -6.92 9.86
N GLY A 207 2.43 -6.57 8.64
CA GLY A 207 2.59 -7.51 7.54
C GLY A 207 3.61 -8.63 7.84
N SER A 208 3.61 -9.70 7.05
CA SER A 208 4.47 -10.87 7.29
C SER A 208 4.71 -11.65 6.01
N LEU A 209 5.97 -11.72 5.56
CA LEU A 209 6.33 -12.60 4.45
C LEU A 209 6.20 -14.09 4.83
N LEU A 210 6.45 -14.42 6.11
CA LEU A 210 6.34 -15.78 6.63
C LEU A 210 4.90 -16.31 6.55
N GLU A 211 3.92 -15.44 6.79
CA GLU A 211 2.50 -15.80 6.81
C GLU A 211 1.83 -15.62 5.44
N TRP A 212 2.29 -14.72 4.59
CA TRP A 212 1.66 -14.40 3.31
C TRP A 212 1.27 -15.62 2.47
N PRO A 213 2.17 -16.59 2.17
CA PRO A 213 1.78 -17.78 1.41
C PRO A 213 0.71 -18.62 2.11
N LYS A 214 0.76 -18.71 3.44
CA LYS A 214 -0.22 -19.46 4.24
C LYS A 214 -1.60 -18.80 4.22
N THR A 215 -1.64 -17.48 4.30
CA THR A 215 -2.88 -16.71 4.19
C THR A 215 -3.54 -16.93 2.83
N LEU A 216 -2.76 -16.89 1.74
CA LEU A 216 -3.26 -17.20 0.40
C LEU A 216 -3.69 -18.65 0.25
N ASP A 217 -3.00 -19.62 0.89
CA ASP A 217 -3.43 -21.02 0.92
C ASP A 217 -4.79 -21.18 1.63
N SER A 218 -5.01 -20.46 2.72
CA SER A 218 -6.28 -20.47 3.45
C SER A 218 -7.41 -19.94 2.57
N VAL A 219 -7.19 -18.83 1.85
CA VAL A 219 -8.17 -18.26 0.89
C VAL A 219 -8.50 -19.25 -0.22
N MET A 220 -7.48 -19.85 -0.85
CA MET A 220 -7.68 -20.78 -1.96
C MET A 220 -8.26 -22.11 -1.54
N GLY A 221 -8.05 -22.51 -0.28
CA GLY A 221 -8.57 -23.74 0.32
C GLY A 221 -9.97 -23.63 0.91
N ASP A 222 -10.49 -22.41 1.06
CA ASP A 222 -11.83 -22.19 1.58
C ASP A 222 -12.90 -22.59 0.55
N LYS A 223 -13.62 -23.65 0.86
CA LYS A 223 -14.67 -24.20 -0.01
C LYS A 223 -15.90 -23.30 -0.14
N SER A 224 -16.05 -22.31 0.76
CA SER A 224 -17.12 -21.32 0.68
C SER A 224 -16.83 -20.22 -0.34
N LEU A 225 -15.58 -20.14 -0.87
CA LEU A 225 -15.12 -19.19 -1.88
C LEU A 225 -14.93 -19.89 -3.24
N ASP A 226 -16.01 -20.03 -3.99
CA ASP A 226 -15.96 -20.55 -5.38
C ASP A 226 -15.74 -19.39 -6.37
N PHE A 227 -14.50 -18.95 -6.58
CA PHE A 227 -14.14 -17.85 -7.45
C PHE A 227 -13.24 -18.28 -8.62
N ASP A 228 -13.43 -17.61 -9.76
CA ASP A 228 -12.64 -17.75 -10.98
C ASP A 228 -11.88 -16.48 -11.33
N THR A 229 -12.47 -15.33 -11.02
CA THR A 229 -11.95 -14.00 -11.34
C THR A 229 -11.47 -13.32 -10.08
N VAL A 230 -10.32 -12.63 -10.18
CA VAL A 230 -9.67 -11.93 -9.08
C VAL A 230 -9.45 -10.47 -9.46
N ILE A 231 -9.91 -9.56 -8.61
CA ILE A 231 -9.58 -8.14 -8.66
C ILE A 231 -8.39 -7.93 -7.71
N PRO A 232 -7.18 -7.68 -8.22
CA PRO A 232 -6.01 -7.39 -7.38
C PRO A 232 -6.12 -5.98 -6.77
N GLY A 233 -5.32 -5.69 -5.75
CA GLY A 233 -5.21 -4.32 -5.25
C GLY A 233 -4.65 -3.38 -6.30
N HIS A 234 -3.64 -3.81 -7.06
CA HIS A 234 -3.05 -3.05 -8.16
C HIS A 234 -2.85 -3.93 -9.39
N GLY A 235 -3.11 -3.35 -10.57
CA GLY A 235 -2.92 -4.01 -11.85
C GLY A 235 -4.22 -4.57 -12.44
N PRO A 236 -4.14 -5.30 -13.56
CA PRO A 236 -5.33 -5.74 -14.28
C PRO A 236 -6.08 -6.86 -13.55
N VAL A 237 -7.40 -6.91 -13.77
CA VAL A 237 -8.23 -8.03 -13.34
C VAL A 237 -7.65 -9.35 -13.88
N SER A 238 -7.59 -10.35 -13.03
CA SER A 238 -6.81 -11.58 -13.20
C SER A 238 -7.68 -12.81 -12.93
N LYS A 239 -7.06 -13.99 -12.93
CA LYS A 239 -7.70 -15.27 -12.67
C LYS A 239 -7.16 -15.93 -11.41
N LYS A 240 -7.91 -16.90 -10.87
CA LYS A 240 -7.47 -17.73 -9.74
C LYS A 240 -6.09 -18.38 -9.97
N ALA A 241 -5.77 -18.75 -11.22
CA ALA A 241 -4.47 -19.31 -11.58
C ALA A 241 -3.31 -18.31 -11.41
N ASP A 242 -3.57 -17.02 -11.66
CA ASP A 242 -2.57 -15.97 -11.47
C ASP A 242 -2.32 -15.72 -9.98
N LEU A 243 -3.36 -15.76 -9.13
CA LEU A 243 -3.23 -15.72 -7.68
C LEU A 243 -2.39 -16.90 -7.15
N LEU A 244 -2.60 -18.11 -7.66
CA LEU A 244 -1.79 -19.27 -7.31
C LEU A 244 -0.32 -19.09 -7.72
N THR A 245 -0.09 -18.55 -8.91
CA THR A 245 1.27 -18.22 -9.39
C THR A 245 1.95 -17.19 -8.49
N TYR A 246 1.22 -16.14 -8.10
CA TYR A 246 1.70 -15.12 -7.17
C TYR A 246 2.04 -15.70 -5.80
N ARG A 247 1.15 -16.53 -5.24
CA ARG A 247 1.40 -17.27 -3.99
C ARG A 247 2.70 -18.10 -4.06
N ASN A 248 2.90 -18.82 -5.17
CA ASN A 248 4.11 -19.62 -5.35
C ASN A 248 5.37 -18.75 -5.45
N ASN A 249 5.29 -17.56 -6.05
CA ASN A 249 6.40 -16.62 -6.12
C ASN A 249 6.70 -16.01 -4.74
N ALA A 250 5.68 -15.69 -3.92
CA ALA A 250 5.88 -15.28 -2.54
C ALA A 250 6.57 -16.37 -1.71
N GLN A 251 6.18 -17.64 -1.90
CA GLN A 251 6.85 -18.79 -1.25
C GLN A 251 8.31 -18.94 -1.67
N LYS A 252 8.62 -18.75 -2.96
CA LYS A 252 10.02 -18.76 -3.46
C LYS A 252 10.83 -17.62 -2.83
N MET A 253 10.27 -16.42 -2.76
CA MET A 253 10.91 -15.27 -2.12
C MET A 253 11.19 -15.55 -0.64
N LEU A 254 10.20 -16.04 0.12
CA LEU A 254 10.36 -16.47 1.50
C LEU A 254 11.51 -17.47 1.67
N THR A 255 11.54 -18.51 0.85
CA THR A 255 12.57 -19.56 0.90
C THR A 255 13.96 -18.97 0.60
N ARG A 256 14.05 -18.11 -0.42
CA ARG A 256 15.30 -17.46 -0.84
C ARG A 256 15.86 -16.56 0.26
N VAL A 257 15.04 -15.65 0.79
CA VAL A 257 15.50 -14.71 1.82
C VAL A 257 15.86 -15.45 3.11
N ARG A 258 15.05 -16.41 3.54
CA ARG A 258 15.36 -17.25 4.70
C ARG A 258 16.71 -17.97 4.55
N SER A 259 17.02 -18.50 3.37
CA SER A 259 18.32 -19.12 3.11
C SER A 259 19.48 -18.13 3.26
N LEU A 260 19.33 -16.91 2.75
CA LEU A 260 20.35 -15.86 2.87
C LEU A 260 20.57 -15.44 4.33
N VAL A 261 19.49 -15.24 5.08
CA VAL A 261 19.54 -14.90 6.51
C VAL A 261 20.25 -16.00 7.31
N ARG A 262 19.92 -17.27 7.08
CA ARG A 262 20.58 -18.41 7.74
C ARG A 262 22.07 -18.54 7.39
N GLN A 263 22.49 -18.05 6.22
CA GLN A 263 23.91 -17.97 5.83
C GLN A 263 24.64 -16.77 6.45
N GLY A 264 23.97 -15.98 7.27
CA GLY A 264 24.55 -14.80 7.92
C GLY A 264 24.76 -13.62 6.96
N LYS A 265 24.07 -13.57 5.82
CA LYS A 265 24.16 -12.47 4.86
C LYS A 265 23.67 -11.17 5.48
N SER A 266 24.39 -10.07 5.23
CA SER A 266 23.99 -8.74 5.66
C SER A 266 22.74 -8.26 4.91
N GLN A 267 22.06 -7.24 5.44
CA GLN A 267 20.93 -6.62 4.76
C GLN A 267 21.33 -6.09 3.38
N ASP A 268 22.52 -5.52 3.24
CA ASP A 268 23.04 -5.01 1.96
C ASP A 268 23.27 -6.13 0.94
N ASP A 269 23.74 -7.31 1.40
CA ASP A 269 23.88 -8.46 0.50
C ASP A 269 22.52 -8.98 0.05
N VAL A 270 21.54 -9.02 0.94
CA VAL A 270 20.16 -9.40 0.59
C VAL A 270 19.54 -8.35 -0.36
N ALA A 271 19.75 -7.05 -0.12
CA ALA A 271 19.30 -5.98 -1.01
C ALA A 271 19.79 -6.18 -2.45
N LYS A 272 21.08 -6.52 -2.64
CA LYS A 272 21.64 -6.82 -3.97
C LYS A 272 20.91 -7.98 -4.65
N VAL A 273 20.59 -9.03 -3.89
CA VAL A 273 19.81 -10.18 -4.40
C VAL A 273 18.40 -9.77 -4.76
N MET A 274 17.71 -8.96 -3.92
CA MET A 274 16.37 -8.47 -4.21
C MET A 274 16.33 -7.60 -5.48
N THR A 275 17.34 -6.77 -5.70
CA THR A 275 17.49 -6.00 -6.95
C THR A 275 17.72 -6.91 -8.16
N ALA A 276 18.60 -7.89 -8.03
CA ALA A 276 18.97 -8.76 -9.15
C ALA A 276 17.86 -9.74 -9.54
N GLU A 277 17.27 -10.43 -8.56
CA GLU A 277 16.32 -11.53 -8.77
C GLU A 277 14.86 -11.03 -8.83
N TYR A 278 14.49 -10.02 -8.01
CA TYR A 278 13.11 -9.55 -7.87
C TYR A 278 12.86 -8.14 -8.43
N LYS A 279 13.89 -7.51 -9.01
CA LYS A 279 13.82 -6.19 -9.66
C LYS A 279 13.41 -5.04 -8.72
N TRP A 280 13.68 -5.18 -7.44
CA TRP A 280 13.42 -4.10 -6.49
C TRP A 280 14.39 -2.94 -6.75
N ALA A 281 13.86 -1.75 -7.00
CA ALA A 281 14.68 -0.55 -7.11
C ALA A 281 15.26 -0.18 -5.74
N PRO A 282 16.51 0.34 -5.67
CA PRO A 282 17.15 0.66 -4.38
C PRO A 282 16.37 1.64 -3.49
N ASP A 283 15.59 2.53 -4.10
CA ASP A 283 14.76 3.55 -3.46
C ASP A 283 13.27 3.13 -3.34
N SER A 284 12.92 1.89 -3.68
CA SER A 284 11.54 1.41 -3.64
C SER A 284 11.02 1.22 -2.21
N LEU A 285 9.69 1.26 -2.06
CA LEU A 285 9.02 0.92 -0.80
C LEU A 285 9.35 -0.51 -0.34
N ASN A 286 9.53 -1.45 -1.27
CA ASN A 286 9.97 -2.80 -0.94
C ASN A 286 11.31 -2.81 -0.19
N MET A 287 12.29 -1.99 -0.63
CA MET A 287 13.58 -1.86 0.06
C MET A 287 13.44 -1.17 1.42
N GLN A 288 12.57 -0.16 1.52
CA GLN A 288 12.44 0.65 2.74
C GLN A 288 11.58 -0.04 3.81
N TRP A 289 10.45 -0.65 3.42
CA TRP A 289 9.47 -1.20 4.35
C TRP A 289 9.61 -2.70 4.54
N SER A 290 9.85 -3.44 3.44
CA SER A 290 9.84 -4.90 3.50
C SER A 290 11.17 -5.48 3.94
N LEU A 291 12.29 -5.02 3.38
CA LEU A 291 13.59 -5.65 3.60
C LEU A 291 14.03 -5.68 5.07
N PRO A 292 13.98 -4.58 5.85
CA PRO A 292 14.40 -4.61 7.26
C PRO A 292 13.57 -5.59 8.10
N GLY A 293 12.27 -5.63 7.86
CA GLY A 293 11.36 -6.54 8.54
C GLY A 293 11.60 -8.00 8.17
N MET A 294 11.83 -8.30 6.88
CA MET A 294 12.21 -9.66 6.43
C MET A 294 13.48 -10.15 7.10
N MET A 295 14.50 -9.29 7.23
CA MET A 295 15.75 -9.61 7.91
C MET A 295 15.54 -9.92 9.39
N THR A 296 14.53 -9.34 10.02
CA THR A 296 14.20 -9.56 11.43
C THR A 296 13.32 -10.80 11.61
N GLU A 297 12.28 -10.95 10.78
CA GLU A 297 11.30 -12.04 10.87
C GLU A 297 11.91 -13.42 10.58
N LEU A 298 12.93 -13.48 9.70
CA LEU A 298 13.47 -14.74 9.18
C LEU A 298 14.76 -15.21 9.85
N LYS A 299 15.23 -14.51 10.92
CA LYS A 299 16.31 -14.96 11.79
C LYS A 299 15.87 -16.20 12.58
#